data_db0eb77921950659748b3e9d49822be0
#
_entry.id   db0eb77921950659748b3e9d49822be0
#
_cell.length_a   1.000
_cell.length_b   1.000
_cell.length_c   1.000
_cell.angle_alpha   90.00
_cell.angle_beta   90.00
_cell.angle_gamma   90.00
#
_symmetry.space_group_name_H-M   'P 1'
#
loop_
_entity.id
_entity.type
_entity.pdbx_description
1 polymer ?
#
loop_
_entity_poly.entity_id
_entity_poly.type
_entity_poly.pdbx_seq_one_letter_code
_entity_poly.pdbx_strand_id
1 'polypeptide(L)'
;MSIKTRSPSIFRPRKPVDQTVMKENHALVDEINRRNVLRGAVSLGALTMLTGCDPSENQMLQSFMRTVSSWNDRAQSLIFRPHHLAPTFSESQVVKPPRFNAYYEVEDVKPLDPAGWKLELAGLIQDKRPWTVQQIAGLPEQELIIRHICVEGWDYIGQWSGVNLRHFLERVGADLTAKYVAFKCADDYTESIDMATALHPQTILATKYAREPITDPFGFPLRLRTATKLGFKNAKWIMAIEVTNEFPDTFWHKQGFNWFAGI
;
A
#
# COMPACT_ATOMS: atom_id res chain seq x y z
N MET A 1 -54.24 33.50 3.92
CA MET A 1 -53.19 33.31 4.95
C MET A 1 -52.09 32.42 4.31
N SER A 2 -51.06 33.06 3.74
CA SER A 2 -50.05 32.37 2.92
C SER A 2 -48.79 32.18 3.73
N ILE A 3 -48.44 30.93 4.00
CA ILE A 3 -47.23 30.54 4.75
C ILE A 3 -46.05 30.45 3.77
N LYS A 4 -45.16 31.43 3.82
CA LYS A 4 -43.85 31.40 3.13
C LYS A 4 -42.88 30.53 3.90
N THR A 5 -42.62 29.34 3.43
CA THR A 5 -41.53 28.49 3.89
C THR A 5 -40.20 29.06 3.36
N ARG A 6 -39.36 29.58 4.26
CA ARG A 6 -37.96 29.96 3.95
C ARG A 6 -37.10 28.71 4.05
N SER A 7 -36.50 28.27 2.92
CA SER A 7 -35.40 27.32 2.90
C SER A 7 -34.17 27.96 3.56
N PRO A 8 -33.44 27.23 4.44
CA PRO A 8 -32.17 27.74 4.98
C PRO A 8 -31.09 27.68 3.89
N SER A 9 -30.55 28.85 3.53
CA SER A 9 -29.41 28.94 2.63
C SER A 9 -28.15 28.34 3.30
N ILE A 10 -27.57 27.35 2.68
CA ILE A 10 -26.33 26.64 3.14
C ILE A 10 -25.07 27.52 2.97
N PHE A 11 -25.18 28.66 2.32
CA PHE A 11 -24.06 29.60 2.15
C PHE A 11 -24.17 30.74 3.16
N ARG A 12 -23.46 30.63 4.30
CA ARG A 12 -23.13 31.83 5.10
C ARG A 12 -22.06 32.59 4.34
N PRO A 13 -22.22 33.92 4.12
CA PRO A 13 -21.13 34.74 3.57
C PRO A 13 -19.94 34.67 4.53
N ARG A 14 -18.76 34.29 4.00
CA ARG A 14 -17.51 34.31 4.77
C ARG A 14 -17.28 35.76 5.21
N LYS A 15 -16.94 35.96 6.49
CA LYS A 15 -16.47 37.27 6.98
C LYS A 15 -15.31 37.71 6.09
N PRO A 16 -15.24 39.03 5.72
CA PRO A 16 -14.10 39.52 4.98
C PRO A 16 -12.82 39.27 5.78
N VAL A 17 -11.83 38.68 5.10
CA VAL A 17 -10.51 38.39 5.69
C VAL A 17 -9.89 39.74 6.04
N ASP A 18 -9.41 39.89 7.29
CA ASP A 18 -8.76 41.08 7.76
C ASP A 18 -7.55 41.40 6.86
N GLN A 19 -7.55 42.60 6.27
CA GLN A 19 -6.51 43.04 5.33
C GLN A 19 -5.13 43.13 6.00
N THR A 20 -5.07 43.28 7.33
CA THR A 20 -3.81 43.28 8.09
C THR A 20 -3.17 41.91 8.11
N VAL A 21 -3.96 40.85 8.34
CA VAL A 21 -3.50 39.47 8.31
C VAL A 21 -3.03 39.04 6.89
N MET A 22 -3.67 39.57 5.85
CA MET A 22 -3.25 39.36 4.46
C MET A 22 -1.90 40.05 4.17
N LYS A 23 -1.64 41.24 4.69
CA LYS A 23 -0.36 41.95 4.50
C LYS A 23 0.79 41.27 5.22
N GLU A 24 0.60 40.77 6.44
CA GLU A 24 1.63 40.01 7.17
C GLU A 24 1.95 38.67 6.48
N ASN A 25 0.95 37.94 5.96
CA ASN A 25 1.17 36.72 5.20
C ASN A 25 1.80 36.96 3.82
N HIS A 26 1.56 38.10 3.18
CA HIS A 26 2.25 38.49 1.95
C HIS A 26 3.73 38.76 2.17
N ALA A 27 4.13 39.37 3.27
CA ALA A 27 5.54 39.59 3.61
C ALA A 27 6.28 38.24 3.83
N LEU A 28 5.64 37.25 4.49
CA LEU A 28 6.19 35.89 4.66
C LEU A 28 6.28 35.09 3.35
N VAL A 29 5.34 35.28 2.43
CA VAL A 29 5.32 34.62 1.11
C VAL A 29 6.31 35.27 0.15
N ASP A 30 6.56 36.59 0.26
CA ASP A 30 7.57 37.29 -0.54
C ASP A 30 9.00 36.94 -0.12
N GLU A 31 9.23 36.52 1.13
CA GLU A 31 10.52 36.02 1.59
C GLU A 31 10.85 34.61 1.00
N ILE A 32 9.83 33.79 0.73
CA ILE A 32 9.96 32.55 -0.06
C ILE A 32 9.84 32.91 -1.55
N ASN A 33 10.81 33.66 -2.02
CA ASN A 33 10.85 34.13 -3.38
C ASN A 33 10.89 32.92 -4.34
N ARG A 34 9.79 32.65 -5.06
CA ARG A 34 9.69 31.57 -6.10
C ARG A 34 10.91 31.58 -7.03
N ARG A 35 11.50 32.76 -7.29
CA ARG A 35 12.75 32.92 -8.03
C ARG A 35 13.94 32.26 -7.34
N ASN A 36 14.04 32.31 -6.01
CA ASN A 36 15.16 31.70 -5.28
C ASN A 36 15.03 30.18 -5.21
N VAL A 37 13.80 29.66 -5.09
CA VAL A 37 13.53 28.22 -5.19
C VAL A 37 13.81 27.73 -6.61
N LEU A 38 13.37 28.46 -7.65
CA LEU A 38 13.64 28.11 -9.04
C LEU A 38 15.14 28.25 -9.39
N ARG A 39 15.82 29.30 -8.90
CA ARG A 39 17.28 29.45 -9.08
C ARG A 39 18.04 28.36 -8.34
N GLY A 40 17.64 27.96 -7.15
CA GLY A 40 18.20 26.83 -6.40
C GLY A 40 18.01 25.51 -7.13
N ALA A 41 16.82 25.24 -7.65
CA ALA A 41 16.50 24.04 -8.42
C ALA A 41 17.26 24.02 -9.78
N VAL A 42 17.35 25.16 -10.47
CA VAL A 42 18.11 25.29 -11.72
C VAL A 42 19.61 25.16 -11.48
N SER A 43 20.15 25.72 -10.39
CA SER A 43 21.57 25.58 -10.05
C SER A 43 21.93 24.14 -9.65
N LEU A 44 21.04 23.43 -8.94
CA LEU A 44 21.21 22.03 -8.61
C LEU A 44 21.13 21.16 -9.86
N GLY A 45 20.16 21.41 -10.74
CA GLY A 45 20.04 20.73 -12.03
C GLY A 45 21.20 21.02 -12.99
N ALA A 46 21.72 22.25 -13.01
CA ALA A 46 22.90 22.61 -13.79
C ALA A 46 24.19 21.97 -13.24
N LEU A 47 24.31 21.82 -11.92
CA LEU A 47 25.45 21.12 -11.30
C LEU A 47 25.47 19.64 -11.67
N THR A 48 24.31 18.99 -11.72
CA THR A 48 24.20 17.58 -12.14
C THR A 48 24.46 17.39 -13.64
N MET A 49 24.12 18.37 -14.48
CA MET A 49 24.44 18.34 -15.91
C MET A 49 25.91 18.62 -16.21
N LEU A 50 26.60 19.43 -15.39
CA LEU A 50 28.03 19.76 -15.58
C LEU A 50 28.95 18.62 -15.15
N THR A 51 28.51 17.68 -14.32
CA THR A 51 29.37 16.59 -13.86
C THR A 51 29.43 15.42 -14.82
N GLY A 52 28.58 15.37 -15.84
CA GLY A 52 28.56 14.30 -16.86
C GLY A 52 28.44 12.87 -16.29
N CYS A 53 28.22 12.75 -14.99
CA CYS A 53 28.05 11.48 -14.32
C CYS A 53 26.56 11.09 -14.34
N ASP A 54 26.29 9.89 -14.81
CA ASP A 54 24.97 9.26 -14.60
C ASP A 54 24.67 9.27 -13.09
N PRO A 55 23.58 9.94 -12.66
CA PRO A 55 23.24 9.99 -11.25
C PRO A 55 22.96 8.60 -10.65
N SER A 56 22.69 7.59 -11.48
CA SER A 56 22.52 6.20 -11.06
C SER A 56 23.83 5.55 -10.58
N GLU A 57 25.01 6.00 -11.03
CA GLU A 57 26.30 5.47 -10.62
C GLU A 57 26.93 6.19 -9.41
N ASN A 58 26.39 7.34 -9.01
CA ASN A 58 26.93 8.11 -7.89
C ASN A 58 26.51 7.50 -6.54
N GLN A 59 27.39 6.72 -5.92
CA GLN A 59 27.16 6.07 -4.63
C GLN A 59 26.76 7.05 -3.51
N MET A 60 27.29 8.26 -3.52
CA MET A 60 26.93 9.30 -2.53
C MET A 60 25.48 9.74 -2.71
N LEU A 61 25.05 9.98 -3.95
CA LEU A 61 23.67 10.36 -4.25
C LEU A 61 22.70 9.22 -3.92
N GLN A 62 23.04 7.99 -4.27
CA GLN A 62 22.24 6.82 -3.90
C GLN A 62 22.12 6.65 -2.39
N SER A 63 23.23 6.80 -1.64
CA SER A 63 23.23 6.75 -0.17
C SER A 63 22.35 7.85 0.43
N PHE A 64 22.43 9.07 -0.10
CA PHE A 64 21.57 10.18 0.32
C PHE A 64 20.10 9.88 0.05
N MET A 65 19.75 9.42 -1.16
CA MET A 65 18.36 9.08 -1.53
C MET A 65 17.80 7.94 -0.66
N ARG A 66 18.59 6.92 -0.35
CA ARG A 66 18.21 5.85 0.59
C ARG A 66 17.96 6.39 2.00
N THR A 67 18.79 7.34 2.45
CA THR A 67 18.60 8.00 3.76
C THR A 67 17.28 8.78 3.79
N VAL A 68 16.97 9.53 2.75
CA VAL A 68 15.70 10.27 2.61
C VAL A 68 14.52 9.30 2.56
N SER A 69 14.62 8.21 1.81
CA SER A 69 13.58 7.16 1.75
C SER A 69 13.34 6.54 3.13
N SER A 70 14.39 6.17 3.86
CA SER A 70 14.28 5.62 5.21
C SER A 70 13.65 6.60 6.21
N TRP A 71 13.96 7.88 6.08
CA TRP A 71 13.32 8.92 6.89
C TRP A 71 11.82 9.03 6.57
N ASN A 72 11.47 9.01 5.28
CA ASN A 72 10.08 9.01 4.83
C ASN A 72 9.29 7.79 5.34
N ASP A 73 9.89 6.59 5.31
CA ASP A 73 9.28 5.38 5.89
C ASP A 73 8.98 5.56 7.39
N ARG A 74 9.93 6.12 8.15
CA ARG A 74 9.73 6.41 9.58
C ARG A 74 8.62 7.44 9.80
N ALA A 75 8.61 8.53 9.02
CA ALA A 75 7.57 9.55 9.13
C ALA A 75 6.19 8.96 8.83
N GLN A 76 6.04 8.19 7.76
CA GLN A 76 4.79 7.51 7.41
C GLN A 76 4.35 6.53 8.50
N SER A 77 5.27 5.74 9.06
CA SER A 77 4.95 4.79 10.13
C SER A 77 4.48 5.47 11.41
N LEU A 78 5.01 6.66 11.73
CA LEU A 78 4.60 7.44 12.90
C LEU A 78 3.19 8.05 12.76
N ILE A 79 2.81 8.45 11.54
CA ILE A 79 1.46 9.00 11.29
C ILE A 79 0.42 7.92 10.99
N PHE A 80 0.86 6.69 10.74
CA PHE A 80 -0.04 5.57 10.49
C PHE A 80 -0.93 5.28 11.70
N ARG A 81 -2.22 5.15 11.45
CA ARG A 81 -3.24 4.86 12.47
C ARG A 81 -3.78 3.45 12.28
N PRO A 82 -3.29 2.45 13.02
CA PRO A 82 -3.60 1.04 12.79
C PRO A 82 -5.08 0.66 13.01
N HIS A 83 -5.87 1.55 13.61
CA HIS A 83 -7.31 1.34 13.84
C HIS A 83 -8.21 2.22 12.96
N HIS A 84 -7.62 3.07 12.10
CA HIS A 84 -8.39 3.92 11.22
C HIS A 84 -8.75 3.16 9.94
N LEU A 85 -10.05 2.93 9.74
CA LEU A 85 -10.54 2.21 8.56
C LEU A 85 -10.46 3.09 7.31
N ALA A 86 -9.93 2.53 6.23
CA ALA A 86 -10.04 3.13 4.90
C ALA A 86 -11.52 3.13 4.45
N PRO A 87 -11.93 4.09 3.61
CA PRO A 87 -13.28 4.15 3.08
C PRO A 87 -13.70 2.84 2.40
N THR A 88 -14.95 2.44 2.61
CA THR A 88 -15.60 1.34 1.89
C THR A 88 -16.55 1.90 0.84
N PHE A 89 -16.86 1.11 -0.18
CA PHE A 89 -17.62 1.53 -1.35
C PHE A 89 -18.81 0.61 -1.60
N SER A 90 -19.73 1.04 -2.47
CA SER A 90 -20.86 0.23 -2.88
C SER A 90 -20.46 -0.82 -3.91
N GLU A 91 -21.18 -1.93 -3.97
CA GLU A 91 -20.96 -3.02 -4.93
C GLU A 91 -21.09 -2.55 -6.39
N SER A 92 -21.95 -1.54 -6.64
CA SER A 92 -22.14 -0.96 -7.98
C SER A 92 -20.89 -0.25 -8.53
N GLN A 93 -19.91 0.07 -7.68
CA GLN A 93 -18.65 0.73 -8.08
C GLN A 93 -17.53 -0.27 -8.37
N VAL A 94 -17.77 -1.57 -8.14
CA VAL A 94 -16.76 -2.61 -8.31
C VAL A 94 -16.43 -2.82 -9.78
N VAL A 95 -15.15 -2.72 -10.10
CA VAL A 95 -14.63 -2.97 -11.46
C VAL A 95 -14.44 -4.47 -11.67
N LYS A 96 -14.98 -5.03 -12.74
CA LYS A 96 -14.88 -6.45 -13.11
C LYS A 96 -14.43 -6.60 -14.58
N PRO A 97 -13.34 -7.33 -14.83
CA PRO A 97 -12.35 -7.91 -13.91
C PRO A 97 -11.55 -6.82 -13.21
N PRO A 98 -10.74 -7.14 -12.15
CA PRO A 98 -9.80 -6.18 -11.57
C PRO A 98 -8.73 -5.80 -12.58
N ARG A 99 -8.09 -4.63 -12.41
CA ARG A 99 -6.96 -4.26 -13.26
C ARG A 99 -5.75 -5.14 -12.93
N PHE A 100 -5.11 -5.64 -13.98
CA PHE A 100 -3.85 -6.36 -13.85
C PHE A 100 -2.72 -5.38 -13.51
N ASN A 101 -1.85 -5.79 -12.63
CA ASN A 101 -0.60 -5.10 -12.30
C ASN A 101 0.46 -6.12 -11.92
N ALA A 102 1.54 -6.16 -12.66
CA ALA A 102 2.75 -6.91 -12.38
C ALA A 102 3.93 -6.17 -13.01
N TYR A 103 5.13 -6.66 -12.83
CA TYR A 103 6.33 -6.16 -13.52
C TYR A 103 6.59 -6.90 -14.84
N TYR A 104 5.60 -7.65 -15.32
CA TYR A 104 5.58 -8.39 -16.59
C TYR A 104 4.15 -8.41 -17.16
N GLU A 105 4.01 -8.81 -18.41
CA GLU A 105 2.72 -8.83 -19.12
C GLU A 105 1.81 -9.96 -18.61
N VAL A 106 0.50 -9.81 -18.82
CA VAL A 106 -0.51 -10.77 -18.33
C VAL A 106 -0.35 -12.17 -18.96
N GLU A 107 0.16 -12.22 -20.16
CA GLU A 107 0.41 -13.45 -20.94
C GLU A 107 1.53 -14.29 -20.35
N ASP A 108 2.42 -13.68 -19.58
CA ASP A 108 3.56 -14.35 -18.92
C ASP A 108 3.20 -14.98 -17.56
N VAL A 109 1.96 -14.80 -17.10
CA VAL A 109 1.49 -15.39 -15.85
C VAL A 109 1.46 -16.90 -15.95
N LYS A 110 2.19 -17.56 -15.05
CA LYS A 110 2.22 -19.03 -14.96
C LYS A 110 1.13 -19.52 -14.02
N PRO A 111 0.17 -20.34 -14.50
CA PRO A 111 -0.85 -20.94 -13.65
C PRO A 111 -0.23 -21.81 -12.55
N LEU A 112 -0.80 -21.76 -11.35
CA LEU A 112 -0.43 -22.62 -10.24
C LEU A 112 -1.42 -23.79 -10.12
N ASP A 113 -0.89 -25.00 -9.94
CA ASP A 113 -1.72 -26.17 -9.64
C ASP A 113 -2.25 -26.07 -8.19
N PRO A 114 -3.57 -25.91 -8.00
CA PRO A 114 -4.15 -25.78 -6.66
C PRO A 114 -4.02 -27.08 -5.84
N ALA A 115 -3.90 -28.24 -6.47
CA ALA A 115 -3.78 -29.51 -5.77
C ALA A 115 -2.38 -29.68 -5.14
N GLY A 116 -1.35 -29.20 -5.83
CA GLY A 116 0.03 -29.20 -5.33
C GLY A 116 0.40 -27.99 -4.48
N TRP A 117 -0.39 -26.92 -4.53
CA TRP A 117 -0.05 -25.67 -3.83
C TRP A 117 -0.18 -25.80 -2.31
N LYS A 118 0.81 -25.26 -1.60
CA LYS A 118 0.80 -25.15 -0.14
C LYS A 118 1.40 -23.82 0.27
N LEU A 119 0.79 -23.20 1.28
CA LEU A 119 1.34 -22.03 1.94
C LEU A 119 2.35 -22.48 3.00
N GLU A 120 3.62 -22.17 2.80
CA GLU A 120 4.68 -22.42 3.77
C GLU A 120 4.70 -21.34 4.83
N LEU A 121 5.02 -21.71 6.09
CA LEU A 121 5.11 -20.78 7.22
C LEU A 121 6.51 -20.82 7.84
N ALA A 122 7.07 -19.64 8.12
CA ALA A 122 8.44 -19.49 8.60
C ALA A 122 8.58 -18.41 9.71
N GLY A 123 9.78 -18.31 10.25
CA GLY A 123 10.16 -17.28 11.23
C GLY A 123 9.51 -17.50 12.61
N LEU A 124 8.99 -16.42 13.20
CA LEU A 124 8.41 -16.39 14.54
C LEU A 124 6.95 -16.87 14.57
N ILE A 125 6.72 -18.09 14.06
CA ILE A 125 5.44 -18.80 14.04
C ILE A 125 5.60 -20.12 14.78
N GLN A 126 4.63 -20.49 15.61
CA GLN A 126 4.66 -21.74 16.39
C GLN A 126 4.28 -22.95 15.52
N ASP A 127 3.13 -22.90 14.87
CA ASP A 127 2.65 -23.95 13.97
C ASP A 127 3.07 -23.66 12.54
N LYS A 128 4.16 -24.29 12.10
CA LYS A 128 4.76 -24.13 10.76
C LYS A 128 4.30 -25.18 9.76
N ARG A 129 3.25 -25.95 10.08
CA ARG A 129 2.70 -26.92 9.12
C ARG A 129 2.16 -26.16 7.90
N PRO A 130 2.48 -26.63 6.69
CA PRO A 130 1.96 -26.01 5.49
C PRO A 130 0.42 -26.06 5.42
N TRP A 131 -0.19 -25.01 4.85
CA TRP A 131 -1.63 -24.89 4.67
C TRP A 131 -2.03 -25.08 3.22
N THR A 132 -3.09 -25.85 2.98
CA THR A 132 -3.71 -25.97 1.66
C THR A 132 -4.72 -24.84 1.40
N VAL A 133 -5.08 -24.63 0.13
CA VAL A 133 -6.13 -23.67 -0.26
C VAL A 133 -7.44 -23.96 0.48
N GLN A 134 -7.83 -25.24 0.57
CA GLN A 134 -9.06 -25.69 1.21
C GLN A 134 -9.07 -25.38 2.72
N GLN A 135 -7.95 -25.56 3.39
CA GLN A 135 -7.83 -25.22 4.82
C GLN A 135 -7.98 -23.71 5.04
N ILE A 136 -7.38 -22.87 4.17
CA ILE A 136 -7.52 -21.42 4.24
C ILE A 136 -8.96 -21.00 3.94
N ALA A 137 -9.57 -21.55 2.88
CA ALA A 137 -10.95 -21.27 2.51
C ALA A 137 -11.99 -21.73 3.56
N GLY A 138 -11.63 -22.66 4.44
CA GLY A 138 -12.44 -23.11 5.56
C GLY A 138 -12.41 -22.21 6.79
N LEU A 139 -11.57 -21.15 6.80
CA LEU A 139 -11.52 -20.18 7.88
C LEU A 139 -12.62 -19.10 7.70
N PRO A 140 -12.99 -18.38 8.78
CA PRO A 140 -13.97 -17.30 8.69
C PRO A 140 -13.57 -16.27 7.64
N GLU A 141 -14.46 -16.06 6.67
CA GLU A 141 -14.24 -15.13 5.55
C GLU A 141 -14.72 -13.71 5.92
N GLN A 142 -13.96 -12.71 5.48
CA GLN A 142 -14.30 -11.30 5.51
C GLN A 142 -14.38 -10.77 4.09
N GLU A 143 -15.41 -9.97 3.79
CA GLU A 143 -15.55 -9.26 2.51
C GLU A 143 -15.21 -7.78 2.68
N LEU A 144 -14.44 -7.24 1.75
CA LEU A 144 -14.02 -5.84 1.71
C LEU A 144 -14.27 -5.25 0.33
N ILE A 145 -14.99 -4.12 0.26
CA ILE A 145 -15.12 -3.32 -0.98
C ILE A 145 -14.29 -2.06 -0.77
N ILE A 146 -13.06 -2.07 -1.27
CA ILE A 146 -12.05 -1.05 -0.98
C ILE A 146 -11.35 -0.58 -2.26
N ARG A 147 -10.78 0.63 -2.20
CA ARG A 147 -9.97 1.19 -3.28
C ARG A 147 -8.62 0.49 -3.37
N HIS A 148 -8.19 0.20 -4.57
CA HIS A 148 -6.82 -0.16 -4.91
C HIS A 148 -6.16 1.01 -5.59
N ILE A 149 -5.04 1.48 -5.07
CA ILE A 149 -4.29 2.62 -5.63
C ILE A 149 -2.93 2.11 -6.10
N CYS A 150 -2.65 2.23 -7.39
CA CYS A 150 -1.36 1.87 -7.96
C CYS A 150 -0.37 3.03 -7.88
N VAL A 151 0.92 2.72 -7.74
CA VAL A 151 2.00 3.71 -7.81
C VAL A 151 2.08 4.41 -9.17
N GLU A 152 1.56 3.80 -10.22
CA GLU A 152 1.46 4.33 -11.58
C GLU A 152 0.38 5.41 -11.76
N GLY A 153 -0.35 5.78 -10.69
CA GLY A 153 -1.31 6.87 -10.72
C GLY A 153 -2.74 6.49 -11.11
N TRP A 154 -3.06 5.22 -11.26
CA TRP A 154 -4.43 4.76 -11.46
C TRP A 154 -4.99 4.05 -10.23
N ASP A 155 -6.30 3.99 -10.13
CA ASP A 155 -7.01 3.29 -9.07
C ASP A 155 -8.25 2.54 -9.59
N TYR A 156 -8.82 1.69 -8.73
CA TYR A 156 -10.14 1.09 -8.93
C TYR A 156 -10.75 0.62 -7.59
N ILE A 157 -12.06 0.45 -7.58
CA ILE A 157 -12.78 -0.17 -6.47
C ILE A 157 -12.87 -1.67 -6.72
N GLY A 158 -12.38 -2.46 -5.77
CA GLY A 158 -12.40 -3.91 -5.84
C GLY A 158 -13.10 -4.54 -4.65
N GLN A 159 -13.85 -5.62 -4.90
CA GLN A 159 -14.52 -6.44 -3.89
C GLN A 159 -13.70 -7.72 -3.68
N TRP A 160 -13.12 -7.82 -2.50
CA TRP A 160 -12.21 -8.92 -2.14
C TRP A 160 -12.75 -9.68 -0.95
N SER A 161 -12.67 -11.01 -0.99
CA SER A 161 -13.06 -11.85 0.14
C SER A 161 -11.93 -12.82 0.48
N GLY A 162 -11.76 -13.06 1.78
CA GLY A 162 -10.73 -13.95 2.29
C GLY A 162 -10.61 -13.89 3.80
N VAL A 163 -9.56 -14.47 4.33
CA VAL A 163 -9.32 -14.57 5.77
C VAL A 163 -8.63 -13.32 6.28
N ASN A 164 -9.11 -12.73 7.37
CA ASN A 164 -8.40 -11.64 8.04
C ASN A 164 -7.00 -12.11 8.45
N LEU A 165 -5.95 -11.33 8.06
CA LEU A 165 -4.56 -11.75 8.29
C LEU A 165 -4.24 -11.85 9.79
N ARG A 166 -4.79 -10.98 10.64
CA ARG A 166 -4.63 -11.10 12.09
C ARG A 166 -5.13 -12.46 12.59
N HIS A 167 -6.35 -12.85 12.20
CA HIS A 167 -6.95 -14.14 12.62
C HIS A 167 -6.11 -15.33 12.14
N PHE A 168 -5.57 -15.25 10.93
CA PHE A 168 -4.66 -16.28 10.42
C PHE A 168 -3.38 -16.34 11.26
N LEU A 169 -2.72 -15.20 11.54
CA LEU A 169 -1.50 -15.14 12.33
C LEU A 169 -1.73 -15.64 13.78
N GLU A 170 -2.84 -15.26 14.41
CA GLU A 170 -3.25 -15.77 15.72
C GLU A 170 -3.45 -17.30 15.69
N ARG A 171 -4.11 -17.81 14.64
CA ARG A 171 -4.39 -19.24 14.47
C ARG A 171 -3.14 -20.10 14.36
N VAL A 172 -2.09 -19.58 13.73
CA VAL A 172 -0.80 -20.29 13.58
C VAL A 172 0.18 -20.01 14.72
N GLY A 173 -0.23 -19.23 15.74
CA GLY A 173 0.60 -18.87 16.88
C GLY A 173 1.79 -18.01 16.49
N ALA A 174 1.59 -17.04 15.61
CA ALA A 174 2.62 -16.07 15.25
C ALA A 174 2.89 -15.10 16.42
N ASP A 175 4.13 -14.65 16.56
CA ASP A 175 4.48 -13.56 17.47
C ASP A 175 3.99 -12.23 16.91
N LEU A 176 2.86 -11.74 17.43
CA LEU A 176 2.24 -10.48 17.01
C LEU A 176 3.00 -9.24 17.48
N THR A 177 4.04 -9.40 18.31
CA THR A 177 4.95 -8.32 18.72
C THR A 177 6.13 -8.15 17.78
N ALA A 178 6.30 -9.08 16.82
CA ALA A 178 7.32 -8.99 15.79
C ALA A 178 7.10 -7.75 14.90
N LYS A 179 8.15 -7.31 14.22
CA LYS A 179 8.12 -6.06 13.45
C LYS A 179 7.49 -6.22 12.07
N TYR A 180 7.70 -7.36 11.41
CA TYR A 180 7.41 -7.53 9.98
C TYR A 180 6.73 -8.86 9.69
N VAL A 181 5.89 -8.83 8.64
CA VAL A 181 5.37 -10.01 7.96
C VAL A 181 5.84 -9.95 6.51
N ALA A 182 6.62 -10.94 6.10
CA ALA A 182 7.17 -11.07 4.75
C ALA A 182 6.43 -12.14 3.95
N PHE A 183 6.39 -11.96 2.63
CA PHE A 183 5.71 -12.83 1.68
C PHE A 183 6.68 -13.20 0.56
N LYS A 184 6.73 -14.49 0.23
CA LYS A 184 7.39 -15.00 -0.99
C LYS A 184 6.32 -15.48 -1.96
N CYS A 185 6.46 -15.11 -3.22
CA CYS A 185 5.52 -15.39 -4.29
C CYS A 185 6.09 -16.38 -5.28
N ALA A 186 5.23 -17.01 -6.08
CA ALA A 186 5.62 -18.03 -7.05
C ALA A 186 6.40 -17.49 -8.25
N ASP A 187 6.32 -16.18 -8.48
CA ASP A 187 7.01 -15.45 -9.55
C ASP A 187 8.33 -14.80 -9.08
N ASP A 188 8.91 -15.31 -7.98
CA ASP A 188 10.10 -14.77 -7.31
C ASP A 188 9.92 -13.35 -6.71
N TYR A 189 8.71 -12.80 -6.79
CA TYR A 189 8.39 -11.56 -6.12
C TYR A 189 8.45 -11.73 -4.59
N THR A 190 9.04 -10.76 -3.93
CA THR A 190 9.08 -10.69 -2.46
C THR A 190 8.50 -9.38 -1.98
N GLU A 191 7.68 -9.44 -0.94
CA GLU A 191 7.11 -8.27 -0.33
C GLU A 191 7.05 -8.42 1.20
N SER A 192 6.92 -7.30 1.91
CA SER A 192 6.73 -7.30 3.35
C SER A 192 5.92 -6.10 3.81
N ILE A 193 5.24 -6.25 4.93
CA ILE A 193 4.50 -5.18 5.60
C ILE A 193 4.89 -5.13 7.07
N ASP A 194 4.69 -3.98 7.70
CA ASP A 194 4.80 -3.84 9.15
C ASP A 194 3.69 -4.62 9.86
N MET A 195 3.94 -5.06 11.09
CA MET A 195 2.97 -5.83 11.87
C MET A 195 1.67 -5.04 12.10
N ALA A 196 1.74 -3.72 12.29
CA ALA A 196 0.54 -2.90 12.48
C ALA A 196 -0.37 -2.93 11.24
N THR A 197 0.21 -2.95 10.04
CA THR A 197 -0.54 -3.17 8.78
C THR A 197 -1.07 -4.60 8.67
N ALA A 198 -0.28 -5.60 9.08
CA ALA A 198 -0.73 -7.00 9.06
C ALA A 198 -1.92 -7.25 9.99
N LEU A 199 -1.94 -6.58 11.13
CA LEU A 199 -3.01 -6.66 12.13
C LEU A 199 -4.20 -5.72 11.86
N HIS A 200 -4.13 -4.91 10.79
CA HIS A 200 -5.20 -3.97 10.45
C HIS A 200 -6.49 -4.72 10.07
N PRO A 201 -7.68 -4.26 10.52
CA PRO A 201 -8.95 -4.93 10.23
C PRO A 201 -9.25 -5.14 8.74
N GLN A 202 -8.72 -4.30 7.87
CA GLN A 202 -8.90 -4.39 6.40
C GLN A 202 -7.67 -4.99 5.69
N THR A 203 -6.92 -5.85 6.38
CA THR A 203 -5.85 -6.65 5.76
C THR A 203 -6.25 -8.12 5.76
N ILE A 204 -6.38 -8.70 4.57
CA ILE A 204 -6.86 -10.06 4.36
C ILE A 204 -5.93 -10.87 3.45
N LEU A 205 -5.92 -12.17 3.64
CA LEU A 205 -5.46 -13.16 2.69
C LEU A 205 -6.64 -13.49 1.77
N ALA A 206 -6.69 -12.84 0.61
CA ALA A 206 -7.81 -12.95 -0.31
C ALA A 206 -7.72 -14.19 -1.19
N THR A 207 -8.83 -14.90 -1.32
CA THR A 207 -9.03 -16.08 -2.18
C THR A 207 -10.11 -15.83 -3.24
N LYS A 208 -10.93 -14.77 -3.09
CA LYS A 208 -12.01 -14.42 -4.01
C LYS A 208 -11.97 -12.96 -4.42
N TYR A 209 -12.46 -12.69 -5.62
CA TYR A 209 -12.77 -11.37 -6.15
C TYR A 209 -14.20 -11.35 -6.67
N ALA A 210 -14.96 -10.33 -6.29
CA ALA A 210 -16.38 -10.21 -6.65
C ALA A 210 -17.18 -11.49 -6.36
N ARG A 211 -16.85 -12.16 -5.23
CA ARG A 211 -17.39 -13.43 -4.71
C ARG A 211 -17.03 -14.69 -5.50
N GLU A 212 -16.26 -14.54 -6.60
CA GLU A 212 -15.76 -15.66 -7.37
C GLU A 212 -14.30 -15.97 -6.99
N PRO A 213 -13.81 -17.22 -7.13
CA PRO A 213 -12.40 -17.52 -6.94
C PRO A 213 -11.51 -16.58 -7.75
N ILE A 214 -10.40 -16.11 -7.16
CA ILE A 214 -9.42 -15.31 -7.89
C ILE A 214 -8.86 -16.16 -9.03
N THR A 215 -8.71 -15.55 -10.23
CA THR A 215 -8.08 -16.23 -11.37
C THR A 215 -6.56 -16.04 -11.38
N ASP A 216 -5.85 -16.83 -12.17
CA ASP A 216 -4.39 -16.84 -12.22
C ASP A 216 -3.77 -15.44 -12.38
N PRO A 217 -4.22 -14.57 -13.31
CA PRO A 217 -3.62 -13.25 -13.48
C PRO A 217 -3.71 -12.36 -12.24
N PHE A 218 -4.67 -12.61 -11.38
CA PHE A 218 -4.96 -11.76 -10.24
C PHE A 218 -4.46 -12.30 -8.91
N GLY A 219 -3.67 -13.39 -8.94
CA GLY A 219 -2.96 -13.90 -7.76
C GLY A 219 -3.56 -15.17 -7.14
N PHE A 220 -4.27 -16.01 -7.94
CA PHE A 220 -4.67 -17.35 -7.51
C PHE A 220 -3.46 -18.16 -7.05
N PRO A 221 -3.56 -18.99 -5.99
CA PRO A 221 -4.76 -19.21 -5.18
C PRO A 221 -4.87 -18.25 -3.98
N LEU A 222 -3.82 -17.47 -3.65
CA LEU A 222 -3.77 -16.63 -2.46
C LEU A 222 -3.03 -15.33 -2.74
N ARG A 223 -3.64 -14.23 -2.35
CA ARG A 223 -2.99 -12.92 -2.40
C ARG A 223 -3.21 -12.10 -1.13
N LEU A 224 -2.27 -11.22 -0.84
CA LEU A 224 -2.47 -10.18 0.17
C LEU A 224 -3.38 -9.08 -0.38
N ARG A 225 -4.29 -8.60 0.45
CA ARG A 225 -5.04 -7.40 0.19
C ARG A 225 -5.12 -6.53 1.43
N THR A 226 -4.55 -5.33 1.36
CA THR A 226 -4.65 -4.30 2.41
C THR A 226 -5.14 -2.99 1.82
N ALA A 227 -6.00 -2.28 2.58
CA ALA A 227 -6.59 -1.00 2.16
C ALA A 227 -5.66 0.20 2.40
N THR A 228 -4.60 0.03 3.17
CA THR A 228 -3.77 1.13 3.71
C THR A 228 -2.41 1.28 3.03
N LYS A 229 -2.16 0.51 1.97
CA LYS A 229 -0.88 0.51 1.25
C LYS A 229 -1.08 0.58 -0.26
N LEU A 230 -0.12 1.13 -0.96
CA LEU A 230 -0.07 1.14 -2.42
C LEU A 230 -0.13 -0.27 -3.01
N GLY A 231 -0.54 -0.35 -4.26
CA GLY A 231 -0.85 -1.59 -4.96
C GLY A 231 0.24 -2.65 -4.94
N PHE A 232 1.50 -2.25 -5.10
CA PHE A 232 2.62 -3.18 -5.12
C PHE A 232 2.84 -3.90 -3.78
N LYS A 233 2.39 -3.34 -2.65
CA LYS A 233 2.43 -4.01 -1.34
C LYS A 233 1.46 -5.19 -1.23
N ASN A 234 0.55 -5.35 -2.18
CA ASN A 234 -0.47 -6.42 -2.18
C ASN A 234 0.06 -7.64 -2.96
N ALA A 235 0.96 -8.41 -2.34
CA ALA A 235 1.60 -9.59 -2.90
C ALA A 235 0.59 -10.59 -3.51
N LYS A 236 0.90 -11.13 -4.69
CA LYS A 236 0.10 -12.13 -5.43
C LYS A 236 0.82 -13.46 -5.46
N TRP A 237 0.08 -14.55 -5.71
CA TRP A 237 0.65 -15.90 -5.81
C TRP A 237 1.51 -16.29 -4.60
N ILE A 238 1.03 -15.98 -3.40
CA ILE A 238 1.79 -16.18 -2.16
C ILE A 238 2.08 -17.66 -1.96
N MET A 239 3.37 -18.00 -1.76
CA MET A 239 3.86 -19.34 -1.47
C MET A 239 4.32 -19.49 -0.03
N ALA A 240 4.80 -18.40 0.60
CA ALA A 240 5.23 -18.43 1.99
C ALA A 240 4.94 -17.13 2.72
N ILE A 241 4.68 -17.28 4.03
CA ILE A 241 4.57 -16.16 4.99
C ILE A 241 5.63 -16.37 6.06
N GLU A 242 6.40 -15.33 6.34
CA GLU A 242 7.42 -15.32 7.39
C GLU A 242 7.17 -14.15 8.36
N VAL A 243 7.14 -14.43 9.65
CA VAL A 243 7.08 -13.41 10.71
C VAL A 243 8.49 -13.20 11.26
N THR A 244 8.98 -11.95 11.26
CA THR A 244 10.38 -11.68 11.58
C THR A 244 10.60 -10.30 12.24
N ASN A 245 11.70 -10.16 12.98
CA ASN A 245 12.20 -8.90 13.50
C ASN A 245 13.31 -8.30 12.63
N GLU A 246 13.86 -9.08 11.70
CA GLU A 246 14.83 -8.61 10.72
C GLU A 246 14.10 -7.87 9.60
N PHE A 247 14.68 -6.76 9.11
CA PHE A 247 14.07 -5.99 8.02
C PHE A 247 14.13 -6.80 6.72
N PRO A 248 12.96 -7.17 6.13
CA PRO A 248 12.96 -7.92 4.89
C PRO A 248 13.18 -6.99 3.71
N ASP A 249 14.31 -7.11 3.02
CA ASP A 249 14.58 -6.35 1.81
C ASP A 249 13.80 -6.93 0.63
N THR A 250 12.84 -6.17 0.13
CA THR A 250 11.85 -6.63 -0.84
C THR A 250 12.17 -6.20 -2.27
N PHE A 251 11.47 -6.78 -3.25
CA PHE A 251 11.75 -6.57 -4.67
C PHE A 251 11.81 -5.07 -5.05
N TRP A 252 10.77 -4.29 -4.74
CA TRP A 252 10.74 -2.87 -5.09
C TRP A 252 11.60 -1.99 -4.19
N HIS A 253 11.79 -2.37 -2.92
CA HIS A 253 12.69 -1.64 -2.03
C HIS A 253 14.14 -1.71 -2.51
N LYS A 254 14.59 -2.86 -3.01
CA LYS A 254 15.91 -3.01 -3.64
C LYS A 254 16.11 -2.07 -4.84
N GLN A 255 15.03 -1.71 -5.52
CA GLN A 255 15.03 -0.78 -6.65
C GLN A 255 14.82 0.69 -6.23
N GLY A 256 14.81 0.98 -4.91
CA GLY A 256 14.76 2.35 -4.38
C GLY A 256 13.35 2.88 -4.09
N PHE A 257 12.30 2.06 -4.23
CA PHE A 257 10.95 2.45 -3.83
C PHE A 257 10.82 2.53 -2.31
N ASN A 258 9.94 3.42 -1.85
CA ASN A 258 9.62 3.56 -0.43
C ASN A 258 9.01 2.25 0.10
N TRP A 259 9.57 1.74 1.20
CA TRP A 259 9.14 0.45 1.75
C TRP A 259 7.77 0.53 2.42
N PHE A 260 7.49 1.59 3.20
CA PHE A 260 6.24 1.69 3.97
C PHE A 260 5.02 1.86 3.04
N ALA A 261 5.15 2.71 2.01
CA ALA A 261 4.18 2.90 0.94
C ALA A 261 2.72 3.04 1.44
N GLY A 262 2.51 3.83 2.49
CA GLY A 262 1.20 4.15 3.07
C GLY A 262 0.35 5.06 2.17
N ILE A 263 -0.98 4.97 2.27
CA ILE A 263 -1.97 5.83 1.60
C ILE A 263 -2.98 6.35 2.61
#